data_ec7ce24f21e9f370b872971615b22b42
#
_entry.id   ec7ce24f21e9f370b872971615b22b42
#
_cell.length_a   1.000
_cell.length_b   1.000
_cell.length_c   1.000
_cell.angle_alpha   90.00
_cell.angle_beta   90.00
_cell.angle_gamma   90.00
#
_symmetry.space_group_name_H-M   'P 1'
#
loop_
_entity.id
_entity.type
_entity.pdbx_description
1 polymer ?
#
loop_
_entity_poly.entity_id
_entity_poly.type
_entity_poly.pdbx_seq_one_letter_code
_entity_poly.pdbx_strand_id
1 'polypeptide(L)'
;MVKPQTILLVDDHSLITTAMSALLQSMYPDVQIHVGATAKEAVELAEKYGDSADLMILDLGLPDSQGTDLLVRLLQNYPALKILVLSGNCDPDSILKALSAGAAGYVPKTLDANLLKSTINFVLEGGVYIPSKILSQQQSMGTVSYTHLRAHETLRHL
;
A
#
# COMPACT_ATOMS: atom_id res chain seq x y z
N MET A 1 13.06 -3.50 14.60
CA MET A 1 11.74 -3.72 14.00
C MET A 1 10.77 -2.64 14.46
N VAL A 2 10.07 -2.05 13.54
CA VAL A 2 9.07 -1.03 13.85
C VAL A 2 7.82 -1.70 14.44
N LYS A 3 7.29 -1.12 15.52
CA LYS A 3 6.08 -1.62 16.16
C LYS A 3 4.95 -0.62 15.93
N PRO A 4 4.06 -0.87 14.97
CA PRO A 4 2.96 0.06 14.74
C PRO A 4 1.98 0.03 15.91
N GLN A 5 1.41 1.18 16.21
CA GLN A 5 0.40 1.29 17.25
C GLN A 5 -1.00 1.35 16.68
N THR A 6 -1.16 1.92 15.51
CA THR A 6 -2.47 2.10 14.88
C THR A 6 -2.38 1.81 13.39
N ILE A 7 -3.23 0.91 12.92
CA ILE A 7 -3.36 0.59 11.50
C ILE A 7 -4.82 0.76 11.10
N LEU A 8 -5.03 1.46 9.98
CA LEU A 8 -6.36 1.64 9.40
C LEU A 8 -6.51 0.65 8.25
N LEU A 9 -7.62 -0.04 8.20
CA LEU A 9 -7.87 -1.09 7.21
C LEU A 9 -9.19 -0.81 6.51
N VAL A 10 -9.14 -0.52 5.21
CA VAL A 10 -10.32 -0.12 4.45
C VAL A 10 -10.53 -1.06 3.28
N ASP A 11 -11.59 -1.84 3.34
CA ASP A 11 -11.99 -2.79 2.30
C ASP A 11 -13.46 -3.15 2.54
N ASP A 12 -14.24 -3.23 1.47
CA ASP A 12 -15.66 -3.59 1.60
C ASP A 12 -15.91 -5.10 1.67
N HIS A 13 -14.86 -5.92 1.58
CA HIS A 13 -14.97 -7.37 1.70
C HIS A 13 -14.72 -7.79 3.14
N SER A 14 -15.77 -8.15 3.87
CA SER A 14 -15.65 -8.48 5.29
C SER A 14 -14.73 -9.66 5.55
N LEU A 15 -14.66 -10.61 4.63
CA LEU A 15 -13.77 -11.76 4.77
C LEU A 15 -12.30 -11.29 4.74
N ILE A 16 -11.99 -10.36 3.87
CA ILE A 16 -10.64 -9.80 3.77
C ILE A 16 -10.29 -9.03 5.04
N THR A 17 -11.18 -8.16 5.51
CA THR A 17 -10.88 -7.36 6.70
C THR A 17 -10.74 -8.23 7.94
N THR A 18 -11.55 -9.29 8.06
CA THR A 18 -11.44 -10.23 9.17
C THR A 18 -10.10 -10.97 9.14
N ALA A 19 -9.72 -11.49 7.97
CA ALA A 19 -8.46 -12.23 7.83
C ALA A 19 -7.25 -11.31 8.04
N MET A 20 -7.29 -10.11 7.48
CA MET A 20 -6.20 -9.14 7.62
C MET A 20 -6.05 -8.68 9.08
N SER A 21 -7.17 -8.42 9.74
CA SER A 21 -7.13 -8.01 11.14
C SER A 21 -6.50 -9.09 12.02
N ALA A 22 -6.85 -10.35 11.79
CA ALA A 22 -6.26 -11.47 12.51
C ALA A 22 -4.76 -11.57 12.26
N LEU A 23 -4.34 -11.42 11.00
CA LEU A 23 -2.93 -11.47 10.65
C LEU A 23 -2.15 -10.32 11.30
N LEU A 24 -2.67 -9.11 11.21
CA LEU A 24 -2.01 -7.94 11.79
C LEU A 24 -1.91 -8.06 13.32
N GLN A 25 -2.95 -8.58 13.96
CA GLN A 25 -2.95 -8.77 15.39
C GLN A 25 -1.92 -9.81 15.81
N SER A 26 -1.71 -10.85 14.98
CA SER A 26 -0.69 -11.87 15.27
C SER A 26 0.73 -11.32 15.09
N MET A 27 0.92 -10.42 14.15
CA MET A 27 2.23 -9.79 13.90
C MET A 27 2.58 -8.74 14.95
N TYR A 28 1.58 -7.98 15.38
CA TYR A 28 1.74 -6.85 16.27
C TYR A 28 0.67 -6.93 17.36
N PRO A 29 0.96 -7.66 18.46
CA PRO A 29 -0.09 -7.97 19.45
C PRO A 29 -0.76 -6.75 20.10
N ASP A 30 -0.05 -5.62 20.16
CA ASP A 30 -0.57 -4.42 20.80
C ASP A 30 -1.17 -3.41 19.81
N VAL A 31 -1.24 -3.76 18.52
CA VAL A 31 -1.73 -2.83 17.51
C VAL A 31 -3.24 -2.61 17.65
N GLN A 32 -3.66 -1.37 17.45
CA GLN A 32 -5.07 -1.03 17.32
C GLN A 32 -5.42 -0.98 15.84
N ILE A 33 -6.47 -1.70 15.46
CA ILE A 33 -6.90 -1.79 14.08
C ILE A 33 -8.29 -1.18 13.97
N HIS A 34 -8.44 -0.20 13.08
CA HIS A 34 -9.73 0.43 12.82
C HIS A 34 -10.12 0.11 11.39
N VAL A 35 -11.34 -0.39 11.20
CA VAL A 35 -11.80 -0.92 9.93
C VAL A 35 -12.88 -0.02 9.34
N GLY A 36 -12.79 0.24 8.03
CA GLY A 36 -13.82 0.91 7.26
C GLY A 36 -14.14 0.10 6.01
N ALA A 37 -15.33 0.30 5.47
CA ALA A 37 -15.81 -0.46 4.32
C ALA A 37 -16.12 0.41 3.10
N THR A 38 -16.02 1.73 3.25
CA THR A 38 -16.35 2.68 2.18
C THR A 38 -15.32 3.80 2.12
N ALA A 39 -15.32 4.54 1.01
CA ALA A 39 -14.46 5.72 0.90
C ALA A 39 -14.80 6.76 1.94
N LYS A 40 -16.10 6.94 2.22
CA LYS A 40 -16.53 7.85 3.28
C LYS A 40 -15.94 7.47 4.62
N GLU A 41 -15.99 6.18 4.96
CA GLU A 41 -15.40 5.67 6.21
C GLU A 41 -13.89 5.83 6.23
N ALA A 42 -13.24 5.65 5.08
CA ALA A 42 -11.79 5.87 4.99
C ALA A 42 -11.43 7.32 5.33
N VAL A 43 -12.20 8.27 4.81
CA VAL A 43 -11.99 9.69 5.10
C VAL A 43 -12.24 9.98 6.59
N GLU A 44 -13.29 9.41 7.15
CA GLU A 44 -13.60 9.57 8.57
C GLU A 44 -12.49 9.01 9.47
N LEU A 45 -11.97 7.85 9.11
CA LEU A 45 -10.84 7.26 9.84
C LEU A 45 -9.58 8.12 9.73
N ALA A 46 -9.33 8.67 8.55
CA ALA A 46 -8.19 9.55 8.36
C ALA A 46 -8.34 10.85 9.14
N GLU A 47 -9.55 11.40 9.22
CA GLU A 47 -9.80 12.59 10.03
C GLU A 47 -9.52 12.34 11.50
N LYS A 48 -9.86 11.15 11.97
CA LYS A 48 -9.69 10.81 13.37
C LYS A 48 -8.27 10.36 13.71
N TYR A 49 -7.62 9.60 12.84
CA TYR A 49 -6.35 8.95 13.13
C TYR A 49 -5.22 9.26 12.15
N GLY A 50 -5.49 10.01 11.07
CA GLY A 50 -4.54 10.16 9.96
C GLY A 50 -3.18 10.72 10.34
N ASP A 51 -3.13 11.58 11.36
CA ASP A 51 -1.88 12.18 11.81
C ASP A 51 -1.07 11.23 12.71
N SER A 52 -1.71 10.21 13.29
CA SER A 52 -1.06 9.31 14.24
C SER A 52 -1.00 7.86 13.75
N ALA A 53 -1.77 7.50 12.74
CA ALA A 53 -1.77 6.13 12.23
C ALA A 53 -0.43 5.82 11.54
N ASP A 54 0.05 4.62 11.77
CA ASP A 54 1.32 4.17 11.18
C ASP A 54 1.15 3.70 9.74
N LEU A 55 -0.05 3.22 9.41
CA LEU A 55 -0.30 2.62 8.10
C LEU A 55 -1.80 2.61 7.83
N MET A 56 -2.17 2.85 6.58
CA MET A 56 -3.49 2.53 6.07
C MET A 56 -3.35 1.48 4.98
N ILE A 57 -4.10 0.40 5.08
CA ILE A 57 -4.23 -0.59 4.00
C ILE A 57 -5.55 -0.29 3.31
N LEU A 58 -5.48 0.05 2.03
CA LEU A 58 -6.61 0.63 1.31
C LEU A 58 -6.94 -0.15 0.06
N ASP A 59 -8.20 -0.59 -0.04
CA ASP A 59 -8.75 -1.17 -1.27
C ASP A 59 -9.19 -0.04 -2.19
N LEU A 60 -8.78 -0.08 -3.46
CA LEU A 60 -9.20 0.90 -4.45
C LEU A 60 -10.55 0.58 -5.08
N GLY A 61 -11.05 -0.64 -4.91
CA GLY A 61 -12.33 -1.07 -5.48
C GLY A 61 -13.53 -0.82 -4.56
N LEU A 62 -13.51 0.27 -3.79
CA LEU A 62 -14.63 0.58 -2.89
C LEU A 62 -15.86 1.03 -3.66
N PRO A 63 -17.08 0.74 -3.13
CA PRO A 63 -18.31 1.00 -3.89
C PRO A 63 -18.59 2.48 -4.14
N ASP A 64 -18.07 3.36 -3.30
CA ASP A 64 -18.33 4.80 -3.40
C ASP A 64 -17.12 5.61 -3.86
N SER A 65 -16.17 4.96 -4.54
CA SER A 65 -14.98 5.64 -5.04
C SER A 65 -14.53 4.99 -6.34
N GLN A 66 -13.75 5.71 -7.12
CA GLN A 66 -13.22 5.21 -8.38
C GLN A 66 -11.71 5.37 -8.44
N GLY A 67 -11.03 4.28 -8.79
CA GLY A 67 -9.60 4.29 -9.06
C GLY A 67 -8.79 4.88 -7.92
N THR A 68 -7.87 5.77 -8.27
CA THR A 68 -6.93 6.36 -7.32
C THR A 68 -7.42 7.67 -6.71
N ASP A 69 -8.65 8.09 -6.97
CA ASP A 69 -9.15 9.39 -6.49
C ASP A 69 -9.08 9.52 -4.97
N LEU A 70 -9.51 8.49 -4.26
CA LEU A 70 -9.48 8.47 -2.81
C LEU A 70 -8.05 8.51 -2.29
N LEU A 71 -7.15 7.75 -2.91
CA LEU A 71 -5.74 7.71 -2.54
C LEU A 71 -5.12 9.10 -2.65
N VAL A 72 -5.35 9.79 -3.77
CA VAL A 72 -4.83 11.14 -3.99
C VAL A 72 -5.35 12.09 -2.93
N ARG A 73 -6.65 12.04 -2.67
CA ARG A 73 -7.30 12.91 -1.67
C ARG A 73 -6.70 12.70 -0.28
N LEU A 74 -6.53 11.43 0.12
CA LEU A 74 -5.98 11.12 1.44
C LEU A 74 -4.53 11.61 1.56
N LEU A 75 -3.72 11.40 0.54
CA LEU A 75 -2.32 11.82 0.58
C LEU A 75 -2.14 13.34 0.50
N GLN A 76 -3.06 14.05 -0.15
CA GLN A 76 -3.04 15.51 -0.15
C GLN A 76 -3.29 16.07 1.25
N ASN A 77 -4.18 15.44 2.01
CA ASN A 77 -4.53 15.90 3.34
C ASN A 77 -3.63 15.32 4.45
N TYR A 78 -3.07 14.14 4.22
CA TYR A 78 -2.24 13.43 5.20
C TYR A 78 -0.96 12.92 4.51
N PRO A 79 -0.05 13.83 4.13
CA PRO A 79 1.11 13.43 3.30
C PRO A 79 2.09 12.49 4.01
N ALA A 80 2.06 12.44 5.33
CA ALA A 80 2.92 11.53 6.09
C ALA A 80 2.31 10.15 6.29
N LEU A 81 1.04 9.96 5.96
CA LEU A 81 0.37 8.67 6.12
C LEU A 81 0.88 7.69 5.07
N LYS A 82 1.33 6.53 5.52
CA LYS A 82 1.74 5.46 4.61
C LYS A 82 0.51 4.69 4.18
N ILE A 83 0.25 4.65 2.88
CA ILE A 83 -0.91 3.93 2.34
C ILE A 83 -0.43 2.78 1.47
N LEU A 84 -0.74 1.57 1.90
CA LEU A 84 -0.48 0.35 1.14
C LEU A 84 -1.77 -0.05 0.43
N VAL A 85 -1.74 -0.06 -0.90
CA VAL A 85 -2.91 -0.40 -1.68
C VAL A 85 -3.06 -1.91 -1.79
N LEU A 86 -4.25 -2.40 -1.53
CA LEU A 86 -4.62 -3.81 -1.66
C LEU A 86 -5.71 -3.87 -2.74
N SER A 87 -5.47 -4.60 -3.83
CA SER A 87 -6.39 -4.55 -4.96
C SER A 87 -6.55 -5.89 -5.66
N GLY A 88 -7.76 -6.14 -6.16
CA GLY A 88 -8.01 -7.26 -7.05
C GLY A 88 -7.57 -6.99 -8.48
N ASN A 89 -7.30 -5.72 -8.81
CA ASN A 89 -6.85 -5.33 -10.15
C ASN A 89 -5.38 -4.95 -10.11
N CYS A 90 -4.55 -5.77 -10.74
CA CYS A 90 -3.11 -5.58 -10.74
C CYS A 90 -2.56 -5.27 -12.13
N ASP A 91 -3.33 -4.57 -12.97
CA ASP A 91 -2.81 -4.16 -14.26
C ASP A 91 -1.75 -3.06 -14.08
N PRO A 92 -0.76 -3.00 -14.98
CA PRO A 92 0.36 -2.07 -14.81
C PRO A 92 -0.05 -0.60 -14.70
N ASP A 93 -1.08 -0.18 -15.43
CA ASP A 93 -1.51 1.22 -15.39
C ASP A 93 -2.06 1.60 -14.02
N SER A 94 -2.87 0.73 -13.42
CA SER A 94 -3.42 0.96 -12.08
C SER A 94 -2.31 1.02 -11.04
N ILE A 95 -1.35 0.11 -11.14
CA ILE A 95 -0.21 0.08 -10.21
C ILE A 95 0.61 1.37 -10.34
N LEU A 96 0.94 1.77 -11.56
CA LEU A 96 1.73 2.97 -11.79
C LEU A 96 1.02 4.23 -11.30
N LYS A 97 -0.29 4.33 -11.53
CA LYS A 97 -1.06 5.47 -11.06
C LYS A 97 -1.02 5.58 -9.54
N ALA A 98 -1.19 4.46 -8.84
CA ALA A 98 -1.18 4.45 -7.39
C ALA A 98 0.21 4.83 -6.85
N LEU A 99 1.26 4.24 -7.39
CA LEU A 99 2.62 4.56 -6.95
C LEU A 99 3.00 6.00 -7.27
N SER A 100 2.60 6.50 -8.44
CA SER A 100 2.85 7.90 -8.82
C SER A 100 2.10 8.87 -7.92
N ALA A 101 0.95 8.48 -7.40
CA ALA A 101 0.19 9.30 -6.45
C ALA A 101 0.83 9.33 -5.07
N GLY A 102 1.79 8.45 -4.80
CA GLY A 102 2.49 8.44 -3.53
C GLY A 102 2.17 7.25 -2.63
N ALA A 103 1.51 6.22 -3.15
CA ALA A 103 1.26 5.01 -2.36
C ALA A 103 2.59 4.39 -1.91
N ALA A 104 2.60 3.84 -0.72
CA ALA A 104 3.79 3.17 -0.18
C ALA A 104 3.97 1.77 -0.73
N GLY A 105 2.99 1.26 -1.46
CA GLY A 105 3.09 -0.03 -2.11
C GLY A 105 1.76 -0.44 -2.72
N TYR A 106 1.80 -1.50 -3.50
CA TYR A 106 0.63 -2.03 -4.18
C TYR A 106 0.72 -3.55 -4.16
N VAL A 107 -0.25 -4.21 -3.55
CA VAL A 107 -0.25 -5.67 -3.44
C VAL A 107 -1.58 -6.25 -3.90
N PRO A 108 -1.57 -7.45 -4.50
CA PRO A 108 -2.81 -8.10 -4.91
C PRO A 108 -3.54 -8.69 -3.71
N LYS A 109 -4.87 -8.76 -3.80
CA LYS A 109 -5.70 -9.34 -2.74
C LYS A 109 -5.50 -10.84 -2.57
N THR A 110 -4.88 -11.49 -3.53
CA THR A 110 -4.68 -12.95 -3.52
C THR A 110 -3.32 -13.37 -2.99
N LEU A 111 -2.59 -12.49 -2.36
CA LEU A 111 -1.23 -12.80 -1.92
C LEU A 111 -1.23 -13.70 -0.69
N ASP A 112 -0.11 -14.34 -0.47
CA ASP A 112 0.07 -15.18 0.70
C ASP A 112 0.46 -14.35 1.93
N ALA A 113 0.27 -14.94 3.10
CA ALA A 113 0.50 -14.25 4.37
C ALA A 113 1.96 -13.84 4.57
N ASN A 114 2.91 -14.66 4.10
CA ASN A 114 4.33 -14.35 4.29
C ASN A 114 4.74 -13.12 3.48
N LEU A 115 4.27 -13.03 2.24
CA LEU A 115 4.56 -11.86 1.42
C LEU A 115 3.93 -10.61 2.02
N LEU A 116 2.69 -10.73 2.51
CA LEU A 116 2.01 -9.60 3.14
C LEU A 116 2.77 -9.13 4.38
N LYS A 117 3.21 -10.06 5.23
CA LYS A 117 3.99 -9.72 6.43
C LYS A 117 5.26 -8.95 6.07
N SER A 118 6.03 -9.47 5.12
CA SER A 118 7.29 -8.81 4.74
C SER A 118 7.03 -7.46 4.08
N THR A 119 5.98 -7.35 3.28
CA THR A 119 5.64 -6.08 2.63
C THR A 119 5.25 -5.03 3.68
N ILE A 120 4.42 -5.39 4.65
CA ILE A 120 4.00 -4.46 5.70
C ILE A 120 5.20 -4.00 6.52
N ASN A 121 6.06 -4.92 6.93
CA ASN A 121 7.27 -4.56 7.68
C ASN A 121 8.16 -3.63 6.86
N PHE A 122 8.35 -3.91 5.59
CA PHE A 122 9.17 -3.10 4.70
C PHE A 122 8.62 -1.67 4.59
N VAL A 123 7.30 -1.54 4.40
CA VAL A 123 6.65 -0.23 4.29
C VAL A 123 6.74 0.53 5.62
N LEU A 124 6.54 -0.15 6.74
CA LEU A 124 6.63 0.50 8.06
C LEU A 124 8.05 1.02 8.34
N GLU A 125 9.06 0.40 7.76
CA GLU A 125 10.45 0.84 7.90
C GLU A 125 10.82 1.94 6.91
N GLY A 126 9.86 2.38 6.08
CA GLY A 126 10.07 3.50 5.16
C GLY A 126 10.25 3.10 3.71
N GLY A 127 10.17 1.81 3.39
CA GLY A 127 10.30 1.35 2.01
C GLY A 127 9.04 1.56 1.19
N VAL A 128 9.19 1.55 -0.13
CA VAL A 128 8.08 1.56 -1.06
C VAL A 128 8.08 0.24 -1.82
N TYR A 129 7.02 -0.54 -1.69
CA TYR A 129 6.93 -1.84 -2.32
C TYR A 129 6.44 -1.70 -3.76
N ILE A 130 7.28 -2.10 -4.70
CA ILE A 130 6.96 -2.07 -6.14
C ILE A 130 6.80 -3.52 -6.61
N PRO A 131 5.62 -3.89 -7.14
CA PRO A 131 5.42 -5.27 -7.63
C PRO A 131 6.41 -5.62 -8.74
N SER A 132 6.88 -6.86 -8.72
CA SER A 132 7.83 -7.34 -9.73
C SER A 132 7.28 -7.25 -11.15
N LYS A 133 5.97 -7.33 -11.31
CA LYS A 133 5.30 -7.19 -12.60
C LYS A 133 5.63 -5.86 -13.27
N ILE A 134 5.70 -4.77 -12.50
CA ILE A 134 6.06 -3.45 -13.03
C ILE A 134 7.54 -3.42 -13.40
N LEU A 135 8.38 -3.97 -12.54
CA LEU A 135 9.82 -4.02 -12.81
C LEU A 135 10.13 -4.81 -14.08
N SER A 136 9.49 -5.96 -14.27
CA SER A 136 9.66 -6.76 -15.47
C SER A 136 9.22 -6.00 -16.71
N GLN A 137 8.11 -5.29 -16.64
CA GLN A 137 7.60 -4.53 -17.77
C GLN A 137 8.50 -3.37 -18.12
N GLN A 138 9.05 -2.69 -17.14
CA GLN A 138 10.01 -1.63 -17.38
C GLN A 138 11.28 -2.17 -18.03
N GLN A 139 11.74 -3.32 -17.62
CA GLN A 139 12.91 -3.95 -18.23
C GLN A 139 12.67 -4.29 -19.68
N SER A 140 11.51 -4.82 -20.02
CA SER A 140 11.24 -5.19 -21.40
C SER A 140 11.03 -3.97 -22.30
N MET A 141 10.50 -2.87 -21.77
CA MET A 141 10.38 -1.64 -22.53
C MET A 141 11.66 -0.86 -22.56
N GLY A 142 12.44 -1.01 -21.56
CA GLY A 142 13.53 -0.18 -21.25
C GLY A 142 14.66 -0.42 -22.12
N THR A 143 14.86 -1.38 -22.62
CA THR A 143 15.99 -1.40 -23.31
C THR A 143 16.96 -0.59 -22.66
N VAL A 144 16.98 -0.19 -21.98
CA VAL A 144 17.66 0.64 -21.50
C VAL A 144 18.45 0.57 -20.62
N SER A 145 18.91 0.48 -20.65
CA SER A 145 19.52 0.51 -20.00
C SER A 145 19.72 0.78 -18.83
N TYR A 146 19.89 0.47 -18.49
CA TYR A 146 20.13 0.89 -17.39
C TYR A 146 20.55 0.19 -16.50
N THR A 147 20.94 -0.20 -16.56
CA THR A 147 21.10 -0.48 -15.81
C THR A 147 21.32 -0.71 -14.81
N HIS A 148 21.83 -0.98 -15.16
CA HIS A 148 21.92 -0.90 -14.25
C HIS A 148 22.16 -0.60 -13.39
N LEU A 149 22.51 -0.82 -13.56
CA LEU A 149 22.60 -0.30 -12.65
C LEU A 149 22.90 -0.29 -11.89
N ARG A 150 23.40 -0.63 -11.87
CA ARG A 150 23.58 -0.44 -11.06
C ARG A 150 23.80 -0.08 -10.42
N ALA A 151 24.13 -0.36 -11.03
CA ALA A 151 24.11 0.07 -10.49
C ALA A 151 24.32 0.46 -10.20
N HIS A 152 24.45 0.25 -10.67
CA HIS A 152 24.48 0.84 -10.48
C HIS A 152 24.54 1.42 -10.42
N GLU A 153 25.06 1.27 -10.68
CA GLU A 153 24.96 1.96 -10.67
C GLU A 153 24.67 2.67 -10.27
N THR A 154 25.05 2.34 -10.60
CA THR A 154 24.68 3.05 -10.30
C THR A 154 24.61 3.74 -10.21
N LEU A 155 24.88 3.64 -10.45
CA LEU A 155 24.70 4.30 -10.42
C LEU A 155 24.79 5.00 -10.68
N ARG A 156 25.04 5.01 -11.07
CA ARG A 156 25.04 5.60 -11.40
C ARG A 156 24.81 6.26 -11.51
N HIS A 157 25.20 6.08 -12.25
CA HIS A 157 24.89 6.73 -12.41
C HIS A 157 24.62 7.18 -12.10
N LEU A 158 25.12 6.75 -12.52
CA LEU A 158 24.79 7.19 -12.23
C LEU A 158 24.62 7.44 -11.87
#